data_12874edb0cdc434e630ebba93a94b571
#
_entry.id   12874edb0cdc434e630ebba93a94b571
#
_cell.length_a   1.000
_cell.length_b   1.000
_cell.length_c   1.000
_cell.angle_alpha   90.00
_cell.angle_beta   90.00
_cell.angle_gamma   90.00
#
_symmetry.space_group_name_H-M   'P 1'
#
loop_
_entity.id
_entity.type
_entity.pdbx_description
1 polymer ?
#
loop_
_entity_poly.entity_id
_entity_poly.type
_entity_poly.pdbx_seq_one_letter_code
_entity_poly.pdbx_strand_id
1 'polypeptide(L)'
;VAKAARKFKVTTDSNHTLPVAPNLLEQDFNATGPNQKWVGDITYLMTSEGWLYLAVIIDLYSRAVIGWSMSNRMTADLVCNALNMALFRRGFPKSVIVHSDRGSQYCSHDYRDLIKKHQLVQSMSRKGNCWDNAVAESFFHSLKVEALQYEPIMDRETMRQHVFEYIEVDYNKTRRHSALGYLS
;
A
#
# COMPACT_ATOMS: atom_id res chain seq x y z
N VAL A 1 22.64 25.91 8.24
CA VAL A 1 21.89 26.23 7.02
C VAL A 1 20.63 25.36 7.03
N ALA A 2 19.45 25.99 7.21
CA ALA A 2 18.16 25.28 7.20
C ALA A 2 17.95 24.69 5.79
N LYS A 3 17.82 23.37 5.69
CA LYS A 3 17.38 22.70 4.44
C LYS A 3 15.93 23.07 4.19
N ALA A 4 15.65 23.69 3.04
CA ALA A 4 14.29 23.96 2.59
C ALA A 4 13.48 22.65 2.57
N ALA A 5 12.28 22.68 3.15
CA ALA A 5 11.36 21.57 3.11
C ALA A 5 11.11 21.14 1.66
N ARG A 6 11.33 19.86 1.33
CA ARG A 6 11.06 19.34 -0.02
C ARG A 6 9.57 19.55 -0.33
N LYS A 7 9.29 20.20 -1.45
CA LYS A 7 7.92 20.39 -1.94
C LYS A 7 7.20 19.04 -2.01
N PHE A 8 6.06 18.95 -1.33
CA PHE A 8 5.17 17.78 -1.40
C PHE A 8 4.71 17.59 -2.84
N LYS A 9 4.95 16.43 -3.42
CA LYS A 9 4.45 16.11 -4.76
C LYS A 9 3.14 15.34 -4.59
N VAL A 10 2.06 15.85 -5.17
CA VAL A 10 0.77 15.15 -5.21
C VAL A 10 0.97 13.86 -6.02
N THR A 11 0.80 12.72 -5.38
CA THR A 11 1.00 11.38 -5.98
C THR A 11 -0.29 10.75 -6.46
N THR A 12 -1.43 11.26 -5.99
CA THR A 12 -2.74 10.71 -6.30
C THR A 12 -3.49 11.68 -7.20
N ASP A 13 -3.79 11.27 -8.43
CA ASP A 13 -4.74 11.97 -9.29
C ASP A 13 -6.17 11.52 -8.91
N SER A 14 -6.83 12.33 -8.08
CA SER A 14 -8.24 12.13 -7.69
C SER A 14 -9.22 12.96 -8.54
N ASN A 15 -8.73 13.72 -9.53
CA ASN A 15 -9.54 14.54 -10.44
C ASN A 15 -9.92 13.79 -11.71
N HIS A 16 -10.58 12.65 -11.57
CA HIS A 16 -11.08 11.85 -12.67
C HIS A 16 -12.59 11.61 -12.54
N THR A 17 -13.24 11.20 -13.64
CA THR A 17 -14.67 10.88 -13.71
C THR A 17 -14.99 9.40 -13.45
N LEU A 18 -13.98 8.61 -13.05
CA LEU A 18 -14.16 7.18 -12.78
C LEU A 18 -15.00 6.96 -11.53
N PRO A 19 -15.78 5.84 -11.47
CA PRO A 19 -16.59 5.51 -10.31
C PRO A 19 -15.78 5.37 -9.03
N VAL A 20 -16.28 5.95 -7.94
CA VAL A 20 -15.66 5.93 -6.61
C VAL A 20 -16.52 5.08 -5.68
N ALA A 21 -15.90 4.14 -4.97
CA ALA A 21 -16.59 3.34 -3.97
C ALA A 21 -16.87 4.14 -2.68
N PRO A 22 -17.90 3.78 -1.89
CA PRO A 22 -18.15 4.42 -0.59
C PRO A 22 -17.01 4.16 0.40
N ASN A 23 -16.85 5.06 1.39
CA ASN A 23 -15.95 4.80 2.51
C ASN A 23 -16.64 3.89 3.54
N LEU A 24 -16.23 2.64 3.57
CA LEU A 24 -16.76 1.63 4.51
C LEU A 24 -15.83 1.43 5.70
N LEU A 25 -14.57 1.89 5.60
CA LEU A 25 -13.60 1.76 6.70
C LEU A 25 -13.87 2.77 7.81
N GLU A 26 -14.28 4.01 7.46
CA GLU A 26 -14.63 5.10 8.37
C GLU A 26 -13.58 5.33 9.48
N GLN A 27 -12.30 5.19 9.15
CA GLN A 27 -11.15 5.27 10.06
C GLN A 27 -11.14 4.19 11.17
N ASP A 28 -11.99 3.19 11.09
CA ASP A 28 -11.94 2.03 11.97
C ASP A 28 -10.93 1.00 11.45
N PHE A 29 -9.67 1.15 11.87
CA PHE A 29 -8.56 0.26 11.53
C PHE A 29 -8.50 -1.00 12.40
N ASN A 30 -9.47 -1.21 13.26
CA ASN A 30 -9.53 -2.41 14.09
C ASN A 30 -10.11 -3.57 13.27
N ALA A 31 -9.49 -4.72 13.41
CA ALA A 31 -9.99 -5.98 12.91
C ALA A 31 -9.89 -7.03 14.02
N THR A 32 -10.91 -7.87 14.15
CA THR A 32 -10.96 -8.92 15.20
C THR A 32 -10.35 -10.23 14.72
N GLY A 33 -10.05 -10.34 13.43
CA GLY A 33 -9.45 -11.52 12.82
C GLY A 33 -8.78 -11.18 11.48
N PRO A 34 -7.95 -12.09 10.96
CA PRO A 34 -7.27 -11.90 9.67
C PRO A 34 -8.29 -11.85 8.52
N ASN A 35 -7.91 -11.17 7.45
CA ASN A 35 -8.69 -11.10 6.21
C ASN A 35 -10.09 -10.47 6.35
N GLN A 36 -10.30 -9.61 7.32
CA GLN A 36 -11.54 -8.81 7.43
C GLN A 36 -11.40 -7.48 6.69
N LYS A 37 -10.28 -6.81 6.88
CA LYS A 37 -10.00 -5.48 6.32
C LYS A 37 -8.56 -5.43 5.82
N TRP A 38 -8.39 -5.07 4.57
CA TRP A 38 -7.08 -4.80 3.96
C TRP A 38 -7.00 -3.33 3.54
N VAL A 39 -5.83 -2.74 3.60
CA VAL A 39 -5.57 -1.40 3.07
C VAL A 39 -4.52 -1.47 1.97
N GLY A 40 -4.76 -0.74 0.89
CA GLY A 40 -3.85 -0.62 -0.24
C GLY A 40 -3.41 0.83 -0.45
N ASP A 41 -2.13 1.02 -0.79
CA ASP A 41 -1.59 2.33 -1.12
C ASP A 41 -0.36 2.22 -2.02
N ILE A 42 0.02 3.33 -2.64
CA ILE A 42 1.18 3.43 -3.52
C ILE A 42 2.15 4.47 -2.97
N THR A 43 3.43 4.13 -2.94
CA THR A 43 4.49 5.10 -2.74
C THR A 43 5.46 5.11 -3.92
N TYR A 44 6.30 6.13 -3.99
CA TYR A 44 7.37 6.24 -4.97
C TYR A 44 8.73 6.31 -4.27
N LEU A 45 9.71 5.68 -4.90
CA LEU A 45 11.08 5.57 -4.44
C LEU A 45 11.99 6.17 -5.50
N MET A 46 12.91 7.04 -5.09
CA MET A 46 13.89 7.64 -6.00
C MET A 46 15.00 6.65 -6.26
N THR A 47 15.33 6.44 -7.53
CA THR A 47 16.49 5.64 -7.98
C THR A 47 17.36 6.46 -8.94
N SER A 48 18.56 5.99 -9.24
CA SER A 48 19.45 6.61 -10.23
C SER A 48 18.86 6.59 -11.66
N GLU A 49 17.88 5.71 -11.90
CA GLU A 49 17.18 5.54 -13.17
C GLU A 49 15.80 6.23 -13.21
N GLY A 50 15.46 7.04 -12.19
CA GLY A 50 14.17 7.70 -12.02
C GLY A 50 13.26 6.98 -10.99
N TRP A 51 11.96 7.23 -11.07
CA TRP A 51 11.02 6.71 -10.08
C TRP A 51 10.80 5.20 -10.21
N LEU A 52 10.75 4.54 -9.07
CA LEU A 52 10.19 3.20 -8.89
C LEU A 52 8.95 3.32 -8.00
N TYR A 53 7.81 2.80 -8.44
CA TYR A 53 6.56 2.80 -7.69
C TYR A 53 6.39 1.47 -6.97
N LEU A 54 5.94 1.54 -5.72
CA LEU A 54 5.63 0.39 -4.87
C LEU A 54 4.17 0.48 -4.44
N ALA A 55 3.35 -0.50 -4.83
CA ALA A 55 2.03 -0.73 -4.28
C ALA A 55 2.09 -1.82 -3.22
N VAL A 56 1.34 -1.66 -2.13
CA VAL A 56 1.25 -2.64 -1.05
C VAL A 56 -0.20 -2.92 -0.69
N ILE A 57 -0.45 -4.11 -0.15
CA ILE A 57 -1.69 -4.51 0.54
C ILE A 57 -1.30 -4.96 1.94
N ILE A 58 -1.91 -4.36 2.95
CA ILE A 58 -1.65 -4.63 4.37
C ILE A 58 -2.92 -5.17 5.01
N ASP A 59 -2.82 -6.28 5.73
CA ASP A 59 -3.90 -6.80 6.55
C ASP A 59 -3.98 -6.03 7.88
N LEU A 60 -5.12 -5.42 8.15
CA LEU A 60 -5.29 -4.58 9.34
C LEU A 60 -5.26 -5.36 10.66
N TYR A 61 -5.53 -6.66 10.65
CA TYR A 61 -5.41 -7.50 11.83
C TYR A 61 -3.96 -7.77 12.20
N SER A 62 -3.18 -8.31 11.27
CA SER A 62 -1.78 -8.71 11.51
C SER A 62 -0.77 -7.57 11.29
N ARG A 63 -1.18 -6.47 10.64
CA ARG A 63 -0.31 -5.38 10.18
C ARG A 63 0.75 -5.82 9.15
N ALA A 64 0.72 -7.08 8.73
CA ALA A 64 1.64 -7.62 7.75
C ALA A 64 1.35 -7.09 6.34
N VAL A 65 2.39 -6.84 5.57
CA VAL A 65 2.31 -6.60 4.12
C VAL A 65 2.10 -7.94 3.43
N ILE A 66 0.86 -8.21 3.03
CA ILE A 66 0.44 -9.49 2.46
C ILE A 66 0.54 -9.55 0.93
N GLY A 67 0.64 -8.40 0.29
CA GLY A 67 0.84 -8.31 -1.15
C GLY A 67 1.55 -7.02 -1.51
N TRP A 68 2.40 -7.08 -2.52
CA TRP A 68 3.13 -5.91 -3.02
C TRP A 68 3.55 -6.11 -4.48
N SER A 69 3.79 -5.02 -5.16
CA SER A 69 4.28 -4.99 -6.54
C SER A 69 5.10 -3.73 -6.78
N MET A 70 6.09 -3.81 -7.64
CA MET A 70 6.92 -2.67 -8.03
C MET A 70 6.97 -2.51 -9.54
N SER A 71 6.88 -1.26 -10.01
CA SER A 71 6.95 -0.91 -11.44
C SER A 71 7.60 0.47 -11.64
N ASN A 72 8.16 0.69 -12.82
CA ASN A 72 8.59 2.02 -13.24
C ASN A 72 7.44 2.91 -13.74
N ARG A 73 6.21 2.37 -13.78
CA ARG A 73 4.98 3.09 -14.15
C ARG A 73 3.91 2.87 -13.10
N MET A 74 3.17 3.93 -12.80
CA MET A 74 2.05 3.91 -11.85
C MET A 74 0.74 3.62 -12.62
N THR A 75 0.57 2.38 -13.07
CA THR A 75 -0.59 1.89 -13.83
C THR A 75 -1.54 1.06 -12.97
N ALA A 76 -2.71 0.70 -13.52
CA ALA A 76 -3.63 -0.22 -12.87
C ALA A 76 -2.99 -1.60 -12.57
N ASP A 77 -2.11 -2.09 -13.47
CA ASP A 77 -1.41 -3.36 -13.27
C ASP A 77 -0.62 -3.41 -11.96
N LEU A 78 -0.02 -2.27 -11.56
CA LEU A 78 0.74 -2.18 -10.32
C LEU A 78 -0.11 -2.59 -9.10
N VAL A 79 -1.30 -2.03 -8.98
CA VAL A 79 -2.21 -2.32 -7.85
C VAL A 79 -2.91 -3.67 -8.00
N CYS A 80 -3.22 -4.08 -9.22
CA CYS A 80 -3.77 -5.41 -9.49
C CYS A 80 -2.80 -6.53 -9.13
N ASN A 81 -1.52 -6.38 -9.45
CA ASN A 81 -0.49 -7.36 -9.10
C ASN A 81 -0.28 -7.46 -7.58
N ALA A 82 -0.28 -6.33 -6.86
CA ALA A 82 -0.21 -6.34 -5.40
C ALA A 82 -1.43 -7.06 -4.79
N LEU A 83 -2.64 -6.79 -5.29
CA LEU A 83 -3.86 -7.46 -4.82
C LEU A 83 -3.87 -8.95 -5.16
N ASN A 84 -3.43 -9.35 -6.36
CA ASN A 84 -3.32 -10.76 -6.74
C ASN A 84 -2.35 -11.53 -5.83
N MET A 85 -1.20 -10.95 -5.48
CA MET A 85 -0.27 -11.54 -4.53
C MET A 85 -0.93 -11.73 -3.15
N ALA A 86 -1.66 -10.73 -2.65
CA ALA A 86 -2.36 -10.81 -1.38
C ALA A 86 -3.42 -11.91 -1.39
N LEU A 87 -4.22 -11.98 -2.45
CA LEU A 87 -5.23 -13.03 -2.63
C LEU A 87 -4.62 -14.42 -2.63
N PHE A 88 -3.54 -14.62 -3.39
CA PHE A 88 -2.84 -15.90 -3.45
C PHE A 88 -2.28 -16.33 -2.09
N ARG A 89 -1.60 -15.42 -1.39
CA ARG A 89 -1.00 -15.68 -0.07
C ARG A 89 -2.04 -15.99 1.01
N ARG A 90 -3.24 -15.44 0.87
CA ARG A 90 -4.31 -15.61 1.85
C ARG A 90 -5.37 -16.64 1.46
N GLY A 91 -5.16 -17.40 0.38
CA GLY A 91 -6.06 -18.46 -0.05
C GLY A 91 -7.41 -17.96 -0.56
N PHE A 92 -7.42 -16.81 -1.22
CA PHE A 92 -8.60 -16.20 -1.86
C PHE A 92 -9.80 -15.99 -0.93
N PRO A 93 -9.65 -15.25 0.19
CA PRO A 93 -10.76 -14.98 1.10
C PRO A 93 -11.83 -14.13 0.40
N LYS A 94 -13.08 -14.27 0.85
CA LYS A 94 -14.22 -13.52 0.32
C LYS A 94 -14.70 -12.47 1.32
N SER A 95 -15.43 -11.47 0.83
CA SER A 95 -16.05 -10.41 1.62
C SER A 95 -15.07 -9.55 2.42
N VAL A 96 -13.78 -9.59 2.06
CA VAL A 96 -12.76 -8.72 2.65
C VAL A 96 -13.00 -7.30 2.19
N ILE A 97 -13.02 -6.34 3.12
CA ILE A 97 -13.03 -4.91 2.78
C ILE A 97 -11.62 -4.53 2.33
N VAL A 98 -11.48 -4.08 1.09
CA VAL A 98 -10.22 -3.59 0.53
C VAL A 98 -10.32 -2.08 0.38
N HIS A 99 -9.64 -1.36 1.26
CA HIS A 99 -9.67 0.10 1.32
C HIS A 99 -8.44 0.71 0.64
N SER A 100 -8.66 1.78 -0.11
CA SER A 100 -7.60 2.56 -0.77
C SER A 100 -7.95 4.05 -0.84
N ASP A 101 -7.01 4.86 -1.32
CA ASP A 101 -7.32 6.21 -1.76
C ASP A 101 -8.17 6.20 -3.06
N ARG A 102 -8.48 7.40 -3.57
CA ARG A 102 -9.23 7.58 -4.83
C ARG A 102 -8.34 7.73 -6.05
N GLY A 103 -7.13 7.18 -6.03
CA GLY A 103 -6.25 7.20 -7.19
C GLY A 103 -6.89 6.50 -8.39
N SER A 104 -6.62 7.01 -9.60
CA SER A 104 -7.17 6.47 -10.85
C SER A 104 -6.88 4.97 -11.03
N GLN A 105 -5.77 4.47 -10.46
CA GLN A 105 -5.39 3.06 -10.49
C GLN A 105 -6.42 2.18 -9.79
N TYR A 106 -6.88 2.59 -8.59
CA TYR A 106 -7.89 1.88 -7.80
C TYR A 106 -9.31 2.05 -8.35
N CYS A 107 -9.56 3.13 -9.11
CA CYS A 107 -10.82 3.38 -9.81
C CYS A 107 -10.88 2.71 -11.18
N SER A 108 -9.78 2.10 -11.66
CA SER A 108 -9.70 1.46 -12.97
C SER A 108 -10.69 0.31 -13.13
N HIS A 109 -11.06 0.01 -14.37
CA HIS A 109 -11.91 -1.13 -14.70
C HIS A 109 -11.29 -2.45 -14.22
N ASP A 110 -10.00 -2.65 -14.52
CA ASP A 110 -9.27 -3.89 -14.20
C ASP A 110 -9.24 -4.16 -12.70
N TYR A 111 -8.98 -3.13 -11.88
CA TYR A 111 -8.96 -3.29 -10.43
C TYR A 111 -10.37 -3.60 -9.87
N ARG A 112 -11.40 -2.91 -10.35
CA ARG A 112 -12.79 -3.17 -9.94
C ARG A 112 -13.28 -4.55 -10.35
N ASP A 113 -12.90 -5.02 -11.53
CA ASP A 113 -13.22 -6.37 -12.00
C ASP A 113 -12.54 -7.43 -11.14
N LEU A 114 -11.27 -7.20 -10.75
CA LEU A 114 -10.54 -8.08 -9.84
C LEU A 114 -11.23 -8.16 -8.46
N ILE A 115 -11.63 -7.02 -7.89
CA ILE A 115 -12.41 -6.93 -6.65
C ILE A 115 -13.71 -7.76 -6.78
N LYS A 116 -14.48 -7.55 -7.85
CA LYS A 116 -15.73 -8.24 -8.10
C LYS A 116 -15.55 -9.74 -8.32
N LYS A 117 -14.57 -10.11 -9.15
CA LYS A 117 -14.24 -11.52 -9.46
C LYS A 117 -13.97 -12.34 -8.21
N HIS A 118 -13.28 -11.76 -7.25
CA HIS A 118 -12.90 -12.44 -6.00
C HIS A 118 -13.89 -12.16 -4.85
N GLN A 119 -15.03 -11.54 -5.12
CA GLN A 119 -16.08 -11.26 -4.14
C GLN A 119 -15.57 -10.44 -2.95
N LEU A 120 -14.67 -9.49 -3.22
CA LEU A 120 -14.18 -8.52 -2.25
C LEU A 120 -15.11 -7.31 -2.18
N VAL A 121 -14.94 -6.48 -1.16
CA VAL A 121 -15.75 -5.26 -0.97
C VAL A 121 -14.81 -4.05 -1.09
N GLN A 122 -14.99 -3.25 -2.14
CA GLN A 122 -14.19 -2.06 -2.35
C GLN A 122 -14.61 -0.93 -1.41
N SER A 123 -13.65 -0.27 -0.79
CA SER A 123 -13.82 0.92 0.03
C SER A 123 -12.80 1.97 -0.36
N MET A 124 -13.19 3.24 -0.36
CA MET A 124 -12.28 4.34 -0.71
C MET A 124 -12.37 5.48 0.28
N SER A 125 -11.23 6.11 0.57
CA SER A 125 -11.13 7.27 1.44
C SER A 125 -11.97 8.45 0.93
N ARG A 126 -12.33 9.38 1.81
CA ARG A 126 -12.99 10.65 1.42
C ARG A 126 -11.98 11.55 0.69
N LYS A 127 -12.48 12.40 -0.20
CA LYS A 127 -11.63 13.36 -0.92
C LYS A 127 -10.91 14.28 0.07
N GLY A 128 -9.56 14.29 0.01
CA GLY A 128 -8.75 15.16 0.86
C GLY A 128 -8.58 14.70 2.31
N ASN A 129 -9.02 13.49 2.66
CA ASN A 129 -8.82 12.95 4.01
C ASN A 129 -7.63 11.98 4.04
N CYS A 130 -6.46 12.49 4.45
CA CYS A 130 -5.23 11.69 4.58
C CYS A 130 -5.29 10.66 5.73
N TRP A 131 -6.12 10.86 6.74
CA TRP A 131 -6.22 9.96 7.89
C TRP A 131 -6.85 8.59 7.56
N ASP A 132 -7.55 8.51 6.43
CA ASP A 132 -8.22 7.28 6.01
C ASP A 132 -7.23 6.18 5.57
N ASN A 133 -5.93 6.48 5.39
CA ASN A 133 -4.90 5.51 4.97
C ASN A 133 -3.66 5.48 5.89
N ALA A 134 -3.81 5.88 7.15
CA ALA A 134 -2.72 6.07 8.11
C ALA A 134 -1.83 4.82 8.31
N VAL A 135 -2.38 3.60 8.16
CA VAL A 135 -1.62 2.36 8.34
C VAL A 135 -0.60 2.17 7.21
N ALA A 136 -1.00 2.40 5.96
CA ALA A 136 -0.10 2.31 4.81
C ALA A 136 0.94 3.44 4.84
N GLU A 137 0.55 4.66 5.22
CA GLU A 137 1.47 5.79 5.40
C GLU A 137 2.53 5.49 6.47
N SER A 138 2.13 4.87 7.60
CA SER A 138 3.05 4.45 8.65
C SER A 138 4.04 3.40 8.15
N PHE A 139 3.58 2.42 7.37
CA PHE A 139 4.46 1.45 6.74
C PHE A 139 5.47 2.11 5.80
N PHE A 140 5.03 3.01 4.92
CA PHE A 140 5.93 3.71 4.00
C PHE A 140 6.94 4.61 4.72
N HIS A 141 6.52 5.24 5.81
CA HIS A 141 7.45 5.99 6.65
C HIS A 141 8.54 5.07 7.21
N SER A 142 8.15 3.93 7.79
CA SER A 142 9.10 2.95 8.33
C SER A 142 10.06 2.42 7.26
N LEU A 143 9.57 2.03 6.10
CA LEU A 143 10.39 1.59 4.97
C LEU A 143 11.43 2.66 4.58
N LYS A 144 11.00 3.92 4.45
CA LYS A 144 11.89 5.00 4.02
C LYS A 144 12.94 5.35 5.08
N VAL A 145 12.57 5.30 6.36
CA VAL A 145 13.48 5.64 7.47
C VAL A 145 14.41 4.48 7.82
N GLU A 146 13.87 3.27 7.91
CA GLU A 146 14.62 2.12 8.41
C GLU A 146 15.49 1.46 7.33
N ALA A 147 14.99 1.38 6.09
CA ALA A 147 15.68 0.68 5.01
C ALA A 147 16.41 1.60 4.00
N LEU A 148 15.99 2.86 3.85
CA LEU A 148 16.46 3.67 2.73
C LEU A 148 17.11 5.01 3.11
N GLN A 149 16.93 5.50 4.34
CA GLN A 149 17.34 6.86 4.71
C GLN A 149 18.84 7.11 4.58
N TYR A 150 19.64 6.13 4.89
CA TYR A 150 21.11 6.22 4.91
C TYR A 150 21.78 5.53 3.73
N GLU A 151 20.98 4.94 2.85
CA GLU A 151 21.50 4.28 1.66
C GLU A 151 21.84 5.30 0.56
N PRO A 152 22.92 5.07 -0.20
CA PRO A 152 23.20 5.87 -1.39
C PRO A 152 22.08 5.68 -2.42
N ILE A 153 22.00 6.65 -3.36
CA ILE A 153 21.07 6.47 -4.49
C ILE A 153 21.48 5.23 -5.29
N MET A 154 20.53 4.32 -5.49
CA MET A 154 20.76 3.02 -6.14
C MET A 154 19.91 2.90 -7.41
N ASP A 155 20.23 1.94 -8.27
CA ASP A 155 19.43 1.59 -9.43
C ASP A 155 18.12 0.90 -9.02
N ARG A 156 17.23 0.66 -9.99
CA ARG A 156 15.92 0.06 -9.73
C ARG A 156 16.01 -1.38 -9.26
N GLU A 157 16.96 -2.13 -9.76
CA GLU A 157 17.11 -3.55 -9.39
C GLU A 157 17.59 -3.68 -7.94
N THR A 158 18.60 -2.93 -7.56
CA THR A 158 19.10 -2.86 -6.19
C THR A 158 17.98 -2.38 -5.23
N MET A 159 17.22 -1.35 -5.62
CA MET A 159 16.07 -0.87 -4.84
C MET A 159 15.02 -1.96 -4.66
N ARG A 160 14.73 -2.77 -5.69
CA ARG A 160 13.79 -3.90 -5.57
C ARG A 160 14.25 -4.93 -4.55
N GLN A 161 15.55 -5.25 -4.52
CA GLN A 161 16.12 -6.19 -3.56
C GLN A 161 16.01 -5.65 -2.13
N HIS A 162 16.37 -4.40 -1.89
CA HIS A 162 16.24 -3.75 -0.57
C HIS A 162 14.80 -3.74 -0.07
N VAL A 163 13.84 -3.37 -0.93
CA VAL A 163 12.42 -3.37 -0.57
C VAL A 163 11.91 -4.78 -0.29
N PHE A 164 12.32 -5.77 -1.10
CA PHE A 164 11.98 -7.17 -0.89
C PHE A 164 12.47 -7.65 0.49
N GLU A 165 13.76 -7.45 0.80
CA GLU A 165 14.36 -7.86 2.06
C GLU A 165 13.66 -7.19 3.25
N TYR A 166 13.41 -5.88 3.15
CA TYR A 166 12.71 -5.17 4.20
C TYR A 166 11.31 -5.72 4.44
N ILE A 167 10.50 -5.94 3.40
CA ILE A 167 9.13 -6.44 3.55
C ILE A 167 9.12 -7.88 4.08
N GLU A 168 9.89 -8.78 3.46
CA GLU A 168 9.76 -10.23 3.69
C GLU A 168 10.56 -10.71 4.90
N VAL A 169 11.65 -10.05 5.23
CA VAL A 169 12.53 -10.47 6.32
C VAL A 169 12.36 -9.59 7.55
N ASP A 170 12.45 -8.26 7.40
CA ASP A 170 12.45 -7.36 8.54
C ASP A 170 11.04 -7.03 9.02
N TYR A 171 10.21 -6.45 8.14
CA TYR A 171 8.90 -5.94 8.54
C TYR A 171 7.93 -7.05 8.92
N ASN A 172 7.79 -8.06 8.09
CA ASN A 172 6.80 -9.13 8.31
C ASN A 172 7.22 -10.17 9.35
N LYS A 173 8.53 -10.38 9.60
CA LYS A 173 9.02 -11.44 10.50
C LYS A 173 9.58 -10.93 11.81
N THR A 174 10.28 -9.80 11.80
CA THR A 174 11.04 -9.37 12.99
C THR A 174 10.47 -8.13 13.66
N ARG A 175 9.76 -7.29 12.91
CA ARG A 175 9.22 -6.04 13.45
C ARG A 175 8.09 -6.29 14.43
N ARG A 176 8.22 -5.73 15.63
CA ARG A 176 7.16 -5.71 16.64
C ARG A 176 6.23 -4.52 16.38
N HIS A 177 4.94 -4.78 16.34
CA HIS A 177 3.93 -3.75 16.13
C HIS A 177 3.28 -3.36 17.47
N SER A 178 3.34 -2.06 17.81
CA SER A 178 2.71 -1.54 19.04
C SER A 178 1.19 -1.79 19.08
N ALA A 179 0.53 -1.73 17.91
CA ALA A 179 -0.89 -2.05 17.77
C ALA A 179 -1.24 -3.52 18.07
N LEU A 180 -0.26 -4.42 18.06
CA LEU A 180 -0.39 -5.85 18.41
C LEU A 180 0.22 -6.18 19.77
N GLY A 181 0.40 -5.19 20.65
CA GLY A 181 1.04 -5.42 21.96
C GLY A 181 2.52 -5.83 21.86
N TYR A 182 3.23 -5.35 20.82
CA TYR A 182 4.62 -5.69 20.51
C TYR A 182 4.87 -7.16 20.14
N LEU A 183 3.84 -7.86 19.67
CA LEU A 183 3.98 -9.16 19.04
C LEU A 183 4.43 -9.00 17.56
N SER A 184 5.21 -9.93 17.08
CA SER A 184 5.64 -10.06 15.67
C SER A 184 4.72 -10.99 14.90
#